data_fc5e84092a01baad627b6ee239ed12ab
#
_entry.id   fc5e84092a01baad627b6ee239ed12ab
#
_cell.length_a   1.000
_cell.length_b   1.000
_cell.length_c   1.000
_cell.angle_alpha   90.00
_cell.angle_beta   90.00
_cell.angle_gamma   90.00
#
_symmetry.space_group_name_H-M   'P 1'
#
loop_
_entity.id
_entity.type
_entity.pdbx_description
1 polymer ?
#
loop_
_entity_poly.entity_id
_entity_poly.type
_entity_poly.pdbx_seq_one_letter_code
_entity_poly.pdbx_strand_id
1 'polypeptide(L)'
;ITNSKPFVLITTKGFFIFITERKDDMYDKVSTKLEFVNREQKVLDFWKENQVFEKSVEETKDLPTYTFYDGPPTANGKPHIGHVLTRVIKDMIPRYQTMKGHNVVRKAGWDTHGLPVELEVEKLLGIDGKEQIEEYGLEPFIQKCKESVWKYKGMWEE
;
A
#
# COMPACT_ATOMS: atom_id res chain seq x y z
N ILE A 1 28.08 -23.89 9.06
CA ILE A 1 27.89 -25.33 8.74
C ILE A 1 27.70 -26.04 10.07
N THR A 2 26.50 -26.23 10.55
CA THR A 2 26.20 -27.00 11.76
C THR A 2 25.34 -28.17 11.38
N ASN A 3 25.96 -29.34 11.50
CA ASN A 3 25.39 -30.67 11.36
C ASN A 3 24.21 -30.84 12.34
N SER A 4 22.99 -30.73 11.88
CA SER A 4 21.82 -31.23 12.58
C SER A 4 21.53 -32.64 12.08
N LYS A 5 21.77 -33.66 12.90
CA LYS A 5 21.35 -35.03 12.61
C LYS A 5 19.82 -35.11 12.66
N PRO A 6 19.16 -35.68 11.64
CA PRO A 6 17.73 -35.96 11.75
C PRO A 6 17.52 -37.11 12.72
N PHE A 7 16.58 -36.95 13.62
CA PHE A 7 16.24 -38.00 14.58
C PHE A 7 14.86 -38.57 14.32
N VAL A 8 14.85 -39.84 14.21
CA VAL A 8 13.90 -40.93 14.46
C VAL A 8 12.54 -40.92 13.78
N LEU A 9 12.48 -41.93 13.04
CA LEU A 9 11.34 -42.52 12.41
C LEU A 9 10.50 -43.34 13.40
N ILE A 10 9.23 -43.02 13.53
CA ILE A 10 8.25 -43.97 14.05
C ILE A 10 7.23 -44.19 12.92
N THR A 11 7.20 -45.42 12.43
CA THR A 11 6.22 -45.82 11.41
C THR A 11 5.04 -46.51 12.09
N THR A 12 3.86 -45.93 11.94
CA THR A 12 2.62 -46.69 12.02
C THR A 12 1.80 -46.41 10.81
N LYS A 13 1.54 -47.46 10.03
CA LYS A 13 0.65 -47.44 8.82
C LYS A 13 1.07 -46.47 7.72
N GLY A 14 2.34 -46.48 7.27
CA GLY A 14 2.77 -45.82 6.05
C GLY A 14 2.79 -44.30 6.07
N PHE A 15 2.73 -43.68 7.21
CA PHE A 15 2.90 -42.25 7.39
C PHE A 15 4.27 -41.93 7.98
N PHE A 16 5.07 -41.12 7.30
CA PHE A 16 6.36 -40.67 7.79
C PHE A 16 6.18 -39.33 8.51
N ILE A 17 6.36 -39.34 9.83
CA ILE A 17 6.44 -38.09 10.61
C ILE A 17 7.91 -37.79 10.82
N PHE A 18 8.39 -36.74 10.19
CA PHE A 18 9.70 -36.18 10.49
C PHE A 18 9.58 -35.29 11.74
N ILE A 19 10.03 -35.80 12.89
CA ILE A 19 10.21 -34.94 14.07
C ILE A 19 11.64 -34.40 14.00
N THR A 20 11.79 -33.17 13.57
CA THR A 20 13.04 -32.43 13.80
C THR A 20 13.05 -31.98 15.26
N GLU A 21 14.13 -32.24 15.99
CA GLU A 21 14.34 -31.58 17.27
C GLU A 21 14.19 -30.06 17.06
N ARG A 22 13.18 -29.48 17.68
CA ARG A 22 13.09 -28.04 17.78
C ARG A 22 14.23 -27.57 18.66
N LYS A 23 15.22 -26.91 18.09
CA LYS A 23 16.08 -26.05 18.89
C LYS A 23 15.18 -24.99 19.51
N ASP A 24 15.34 -24.75 20.79
CA ASP A 24 14.61 -23.71 21.54
C ASP A 24 14.79 -22.30 20.98
N ASP A 25 15.66 -22.14 19.96
CA ASP A 25 15.97 -20.90 19.22
C ASP A 25 15.31 -20.81 17.85
N MET A 26 14.23 -21.56 17.58
CA MET A 26 13.57 -21.51 16.26
C MET A 26 12.90 -20.16 15.98
N TYR A 27 12.56 -19.41 17.00
CA TYR A 27 11.90 -18.12 16.89
C TYR A 27 12.63 -17.07 17.72
N ASP A 28 12.90 -15.94 17.10
CA ASP A 28 13.42 -14.78 17.81
C ASP A 28 12.41 -14.28 18.84
N LYS A 29 12.93 -13.83 19.99
CA LYS A 29 12.08 -13.24 21.03
C LYS A 29 11.40 -11.97 20.49
N VAL A 30 10.07 -11.99 20.47
CA VAL A 30 9.29 -10.82 20.05
C VAL A 30 9.46 -9.69 21.07
N SER A 31 9.78 -8.49 20.57
CA SER A 31 9.84 -7.29 21.40
C SER A 31 8.48 -6.93 21.96
N THR A 32 8.41 -6.65 23.26
CA THR A 32 7.19 -6.14 23.91
C THR A 32 6.99 -4.64 23.71
N LYS A 33 7.98 -3.94 23.15
CA LYS A 33 7.86 -2.53 22.80
C LYS A 33 7.12 -2.39 21.47
N LEU A 34 6.06 -1.59 21.47
CA LEU A 34 5.24 -1.32 20.29
C LEU A 34 5.83 -0.13 19.50
N GLU A 35 6.94 -0.35 18.84
CA GLU A 35 7.58 0.64 17.95
C GLU A 35 7.03 0.47 16.52
N PHE A 36 5.77 0.88 16.30
CA PHE A 36 5.08 0.65 15.04
C PHE A 36 5.84 1.23 13.84
N VAL A 37 6.27 2.49 13.91
CA VAL A 37 6.95 3.17 12.80
C VAL A 37 8.21 2.42 12.38
N ASN A 38 9.08 2.05 13.33
CA ASN A 38 10.31 1.34 13.02
C ASN A 38 10.06 -0.08 12.48
N ARG A 39 8.97 -0.72 12.93
CA ARG A 39 8.58 -2.05 12.45
C ARG A 39 8.03 -1.99 11.03
N GLU A 40 7.18 -1.02 10.76
CA GLU A 40 6.61 -0.78 9.43
C GLU A 40 7.72 -0.44 8.42
N GLN A 41 8.66 0.41 8.78
CA GLN A 41 9.81 0.74 7.92
C GLN A 41 10.62 -0.51 7.56
N LYS A 42 10.93 -1.37 8.51
CA LYS A 42 11.64 -2.65 8.24
C LYS A 42 10.86 -3.56 7.30
N VAL A 43 9.54 -3.60 7.41
CA VAL A 43 8.69 -4.39 6.50
C VAL A 43 8.70 -3.80 5.10
N LEU A 44 8.61 -2.46 4.98
CA LEU A 44 8.68 -1.78 3.69
C LEU A 44 10.04 -2.01 3.00
N ASP A 45 11.13 -1.90 3.75
CA ASP A 45 12.48 -2.17 3.24
C ASP A 45 12.59 -3.62 2.74
N PHE A 46 12.12 -4.58 3.54
CA PHE A 46 12.07 -5.99 3.13
C PHE A 46 11.24 -6.21 1.86
N TRP A 47 10.07 -5.60 1.76
CA TRP A 47 9.23 -5.71 0.57
C TRP A 47 9.91 -5.15 -0.67
N LYS A 48 10.58 -4.01 -0.54
CA LYS A 48 11.32 -3.36 -1.62
C LYS A 48 12.53 -4.19 -2.07
N GLU A 49 13.35 -4.63 -1.12
CA GLU A 49 14.54 -5.44 -1.41
C GLU A 49 14.20 -6.79 -2.06
N ASN A 50 13.10 -7.39 -1.67
CA ASN A 50 12.67 -8.70 -2.15
C ASN A 50 11.66 -8.62 -3.31
N GLN A 51 11.28 -7.43 -3.76
CA GLN A 51 10.30 -7.22 -4.82
C GLN A 51 8.99 -8.01 -4.58
N VAL A 52 8.49 -7.94 -3.34
CA VAL A 52 7.35 -8.77 -2.91
C VAL A 52 6.09 -8.50 -3.72
N PHE A 53 5.82 -7.23 -4.02
CA PHE A 53 4.66 -6.84 -4.83
C PHE A 53 4.77 -7.36 -6.25
N GLU A 54 5.89 -7.14 -6.92
CA GLU A 54 6.16 -7.56 -8.29
C GLU A 54 6.07 -9.08 -8.44
N LYS A 55 6.65 -9.82 -7.49
CA LYS A 55 6.53 -11.28 -7.45
C LYS A 55 5.08 -11.74 -7.28
N SER A 56 4.31 -11.10 -6.43
CA SER A 56 2.90 -11.46 -6.23
C SER A 56 2.05 -11.27 -7.49
N VAL A 57 2.37 -10.28 -8.31
CA VAL A 57 1.72 -10.05 -9.60
C VAL A 57 2.17 -11.09 -10.64
N GLU A 58 3.48 -11.36 -10.71
CA GLU A 58 4.04 -12.32 -11.68
C GLU A 58 3.58 -13.74 -11.41
N GLU A 59 3.57 -14.18 -10.15
CA GLU A 59 3.14 -15.53 -9.77
C GLU A 59 1.64 -15.80 -10.04
N THR A 60 0.83 -14.76 -10.12
CA THR A 60 -0.61 -14.90 -10.34
C THR A 60 -1.07 -14.55 -11.76
N LYS A 61 -0.18 -14.15 -12.66
CA LYS A 61 -0.53 -13.61 -13.99
C LYS A 61 -1.39 -14.55 -14.84
N ASP A 62 -1.17 -15.86 -14.72
CA ASP A 62 -1.88 -16.88 -15.50
C ASP A 62 -3.12 -17.45 -14.79
N LEU A 63 -3.45 -16.94 -13.60
CA LEU A 63 -4.60 -17.37 -12.82
C LEU A 63 -5.87 -16.60 -13.24
N PRO A 64 -7.07 -17.11 -12.88
CA PRO A 64 -8.31 -16.41 -13.17
C PRO A 64 -8.33 -14.96 -12.67
N THR A 65 -8.71 -14.03 -13.52
CA THR A 65 -8.71 -12.61 -13.19
C THR A 65 -9.84 -12.26 -12.22
N TYR A 66 -9.50 -11.52 -11.17
CA TYR A 66 -10.45 -10.82 -10.32
C TYR A 66 -10.28 -9.31 -10.51
N THR A 67 -11.29 -8.65 -11.04
CA THR A 67 -11.27 -7.21 -11.28
C THR A 67 -11.77 -6.46 -10.06
N PHE A 68 -10.97 -5.53 -9.57
CA PHE A 68 -11.32 -4.63 -8.47
C PHE A 68 -11.18 -3.18 -8.92
N TYR A 69 -12.26 -2.42 -8.81
CA TYR A 69 -12.27 -0.99 -9.12
C TYR A 69 -12.08 -0.16 -7.84
N ASP A 70 -11.16 0.77 -7.89
CA ASP A 70 -10.93 1.75 -6.84
C ASP A 70 -11.29 3.15 -7.32
N GLY A 71 -12.08 3.89 -6.54
CA GLY A 71 -12.25 5.32 -6.71
C GLY A 71 -10.97 6.04 -6.28
N PRO A 72 -10.32 6.81 -7.17
CA PRO A 72 -9.06 7.47 -6.85
C PRO A 72 -9.27 8.56 -5.79
N PRO A 73 -8.29 8.79 -4.89
CA PRO A 73 -8.33 9.91 -3.98
C PRO A 73 -8.10 11.23 -4.72
N THR A 74 -8.70 12.31 -4.23
CA THR A 74 -8.43 13.65 -4.73
C THR A 74 -7.13 14.17 -4.12
N ALA A 75 -6.22 14.64 -4.96
CA ALA A 75 -4.93 15.21 -4.51
C ALA A 75 -5.10 16.70 -4.11
N ASN A 76 -5.89 16.97 -3.07
CA ASN A 76 -6.22 18.32 -2.60
C ASN A 76 -5.89 18.57 -1.10
N GLY A 77 -5.19 17.66 -0.45
CA GLY A 77 -4.83 17.77 0.96
C GLY A 77 -3.93 16.65 1.44
N LYS A 78 -3.42 16.79 2.66
CA LYS A 78 -2.59 15.77 3.30
C LYS A 78 -3.42 14.53 3.65
N PRO A 79 -2.83 13.32 3.59
CA PRO A 79 -3.49 12.12 4.08
C PRO A 79 -3.81 12.24 5.58
N HIS A 80 -4.93 11.66 5.99
CA HIS A 80 -5.37 11.61 7.38
C HIS A 80 -5.95 10.23 7.71
N ILE A 81 -6.23 9.97 8.99
CA ILE A 81 -6.67 8.66 9.46
C ILE A 81 -7.91 8.10 8.72
N GLY A 82 -8.82 8.96 8.29
CA GLY A 82 -9.98 8.54 7.48
C GLY A 82 -9.57 7.97 6.13
N HIS A 83 -8.56 8.53 5.49
CA HIS A 83 -7.99 7.99 4.27
C HIS A 83 -7.30 6.63 4.52
N VAL A 84 -6.52 6.51 5.61
CA VAL A 84 -5.83 5.27 5.98
C VAL A 84 -6.85 4.14 6.16
N LEU A 85 -7.93 4.37 6.91
CA LEU A 85 -8.99 3.38 7.11
C LEU A 85 -9.58 2.88 5.79
N THR A 86 -9.90 3.81 4.89
CA THR A 86 -10.46 3.48 3.57
C THR A 86 -9.46 2.68 2.74
N ARG A 87 -8.18 3.08 2.74
CA ARG A 87 -7.11 2.38 2.01
C ARG A 87 -6.88 0.97 2.54
N VAL A 88 -6.86 0.78 3.84
CA VAL A 88 -6.72 -0.55 4.47
C VAL A 88 -7.84 -1.49 4.03
N ILE A 89 -9.10 -1.03 4.05
CA ILE A 89 -10.24 -1.84 3.63
C ILE A 89 -10.12 -2.20 2.13
N LYS A 90 -9.79 -1.24 1.29
CA LYS A 90 -9.63 -1.46 -0.15
C LYS A 90 -8.45 -2.38 -0.47
N ASP A 91 -7.34 -2.29 0.24
CA ASP A 91 -6.16 -3.13 0.04
C ASP A 91 -6.38 -4.59 0.51
N MET A 92 -7.19 -4.78 1.53
CA MET A 92 -7.52 -6.11 2.06
C MET A 92 -8.16 -7.02 1.00
N ILE A 93 -9.08 -6.51 0.19
CA ILE A 93 -9.81 -7.28 -0.80
C ILE A 93 -8.89 -7.83 -1.90
N PRO A 94 -8.05 -7.02 -2.57
CA PRO A 94 -7.08 -7.50 -3.55
C PRO A 94 -6.10 -8.51 -2.96
N ARG A 95 -5.57 -8.27 -1.76
CA ARG A 95 -4.67 -9.22 -1.08
C ARG A 95 -5.34 -10.56 -0.82
N TYR A 96 -6.55 -10.53 -0.29
CA TYR A 96 -7.34 -11.73 -0.04
C TYR A 96 -7.61 -12.53 -1.33
N GLN A 97 -8.00 -11.87 -2.40
CA GLN A 97 -8.25 -12.53 -3.68
C GLN A 97 -6.97 -13.09 -4.31
N THR A 98 -5.84 -12.39 -4.18
CA THR A 98 -4.53 -12.90 -4.60
C THR A 98 -4.17 -14.19 -3.83
N MET A 99 -4.35 -14.21 -2.51
CA MET A 99 -4.12 -15.40 -1.69
C MET A 99 -5.07 -16.56 -2.03
N LYS A 100 -6.24 -16.26 -2.58
CA LYS A 100 -7.20 -17.28 -3.08
C LYS A 100 -6.86 -17.83 -4.47
N GLY A 101 -5.78 -17.37 -5.07
CA GLY A 101 -5.36 -17.82 -6.38
C GLY A 101 -6.02 -17.06 -7.55
N HIS A 102 -6.23 -15.77 -7.40
CA HIS A 102 -6.67 -14.91 -8.49
C HIS A 102 -5.58 -13.95 -8.95
N ASN A 103 -5.55 -13.67 -10.24
CA ASN A 103 -4.81 -12.54 -10.77
C ASN A 103 -5.59 -11.25 -10.51
N VAL A 104 -5.07 -10.38 -9.65
CA VAL A 104 -5.67 -9.10 -9.33
C VAL A 104 -4.81 -7.98 -9.90
N VAL A 105 -5.25 -7.41 -11.01
CA VAL A 105 -4.57 -6.25 -11.61
C VAL A 105 -4.76 -5.04 -10.71
N ARG A 106 -3.65 -4.56 -10.14
CA ARG A 106 -3.64 -3.42 -9.22
C ARG A 106 -3.17 -2.17 -9.94
N LYS A 107 -4.13 -1.29 -10.28
CA LYS A 107 -3.84 0.04 -10.81
C LYS A 107 -4.32 1.08 -9.82
N ALA A 108 -3.42 1.98 -9.43
CA ALA A 108 -3.75 3.17 -8.67
C ALA A 108 -3.91 4.37 -9.61
N GLY A 109 -4.61 5.39 -9.15
CA GLY A 109 -4.80 6.63 -9.87
C GLY A 109 -5.11 7.78 -8.91
N TRP A 110 -5.26 8.98 -9.48
CA TRP A 110 -5.53 10.21 -8.76
C TRP A 110 -6.69 10.96 -9.40
N ASP A 111 -7.55 11.51 -8.57
CA ASP A 111 -8.47 12.56 -8.97
C ASP A 111 -7.75 13.91 -8.86
N THR A 112 -7.55 14.57 -10.00
CA THR A 112 -6.60 15.69 -10.10
C THR A 112 -7.23 17.01 -10.49
N HIS A 113 -8.56 17.11 -10.54
CA HIS A 113 -9.26 18.31 -11.01
C HIS A 113 -10.60 18.50 -10.31
N GLY A 114 -11.27 19.59 -10.68
CA GLY A 114 -12.60 19.94 -10.21
C GLY A 114 -12.59 20.75 -8.93
N LEU A 115 -13.78 21.00 -8.42
CA LEU A 115 -14.04 21.90 -7.30
C LEU A 115 -13.16 21.68 -6.05
N PRO A 116 -12.86 20.45 -5.63
CA PRO A 116 -12.00 20.24 -4.46
C PRO A 116 -10.59 20.80 -4.61
N VAL A 117 -10.02 20.78 -5.81
CA VAL A 117 -8.70 21.36 -6.09
C VAL A 117 -8.79 22.87 -6.17
N GLU A 118 -9.83 23.39 -6.83
CA GLU A 118 -10.07 24.83 -6.97
C GLU A 118 -10.22 25.50 -5.60
N LEU A 119 -11.07 24.97 -4.72
CA LEU A 119 -11.28 25.47 -3.36
C LEU A 119 -10.00 25.49 -2.53
N GLU A 120 -9.15 24.49 -2.67
CA GLU A 120 -7.84 24.47 -1.97
C GLU A 120 -6.93 25.59 -2.50
N VAL A 121 -6.92 25.83 -3.82
CA VAL A 121 -6.10 26.89 -4.40
C VAL A 121 -6.66 28.28 -4.10
N GLU A 122 -7.98 28.46 -4.12
CA GLU A 122 -8.62 29.71 -3.67
C GLU A 122 -8.19 30.05 -2.25
N LYS A 123 -8.25 29.06 -1.36
CA LYS A 123 -7.80 29.21 0.04
C LYS A 123 -6.32 29.56 0.14
N LEU A 124 -5.45 28.94 -0.65
CA LEU A 124 -4.01 29.21 -0.68
C LEU A 124 -3.69 30.62 -1.19
N LEU A 125 -4.47 31.13 -2.14
CA LEU A 125 -4.31 32.45 -2.72
C LEU A 125 -5.04 33.56 -1.93
N GLY A 126 -5.94 33.18 -1.02
CA GLY A 126 -6.77 34.12 -0.26
C GLY A 126 -7.84 34.82 -1.14
N ILE A 127 -8.30 34.12 -2.18
CA ILE A 127 -9.36 34.59 -3.09
C ILE A 127 -10.62 33.75 -2.90
N ASP A 128 -11.77 34.29 -3.30
CA ASP A 128 -13.04 33.60 -3.16
C ASP A 128 -13.93 33.85 -4.39
N GLY A 129 -14.24 32.76 -5.07
CA GLY A 129 -15.18 32.72 -6.16
C GLY A 129 -14.69 33.23 -7.50
N LYS A 130 -15.59 33.10 -8.46
CA LYS A 130 -15.31 33.29 -9.90
C LYS A 130 -14.73 34.67 -10.25
N GLU A 131 -15.30 35.74 -9.68
CA GLU A 131 -14.90 37.13 -10.04
C GLU A 131 -13.44 37.37 -9.68
N GLN A 132 -12.99 36.91 -8.49
CA GLN A 132 -11.61 37.06 -8.05
C GLN A 132 -10.64 36.13 -8.80
N ILE A 133 -11.10 34.97 -9.24
CA ILE A 133 -10.33 34.09 -10.12
C ILE A 133 -10.10 34.75 -11.50
N GLU A 134 -11.12 35.40 -12.06
CA GLU A 134 -10.99 36.11 -13.32
C GLU A 134 -10.06 37.33 -13.19
N GLU A 135 -10.12 38.06 -12.09
CA GLU A 135 -9.19 39.16 -11.78
C GLU A 135 -7.74 38.67 -11.60
N TYR A 136 -7.54 37.57 -10.92
CA TYR A 136 -6.21 36.92 -10.74
C TYR A 136 -5.65 36.42 -12.06
N GLY A 137 -6.52 36.01 -12.97
CA GLY A 137 -6.23 35.45 -14.28
C GLY A 137 -6.39 33.94 -14.31
N LEU A 138 -7.16 33.46 -15.28
CA LEU A 138 -7.52 32.05 -15.40
C LEU A 138 -6.30 31.14 -15.62
N GLU A 139 -5.37 31.53 -16.50
CA GLU A 139 -4.18 30.72 -16.79
C GLU A 139 -3.25 30.58 -15.56
N PRO A 140 -2.89 31.66 -14.83
CA PRO A 140 -2.14 31.55 -13.58
C PRO A 140 -2.85 30.69 -12.53
N PHE A 141 -4.18 30.79 -12.41
CA PHE A 141 -4.96 29.99 -11.49
C PHE A 141 -4.88 28.50 -11.81
N ILE A 142 -5.09 28.12 -13.08
CA ILE A 142 -4.95 26.75 -13.54
C ILE A 142 -3.54 26.21 -13.27
N GLN A 143 -2.51 27.03 -13.48
CA GLN A 143 -1.15 26.62 -13.17
C GLN A 143 -0.95 26.34 -11.67
N LYS A 144 -1.54 27.16 -10.80
CA LYS A 144 -1.55 26.93 -9.36
C LYS A 144 -2.30 25.65 -8.96
N CYS A 145 -3.40 25.34 -9.61
CA CYS A 145 -4.11 24.07 -9.41
C CYS A 145 -3.22 22.86 -9.75
N LYS A 146 -2.54 22.90 -10.89
CA LYS A 146 -1.59 21.85 -11.28
C LYS A 146 -0.45 21.67 -10.25
N GLU A 147 0.17 22.78 -9.82
CA GLU A 147 1.24 22.77 -8.81
C GLU A 147 0.76 22.16 -7.49
N SER A 148 -0.43 22.54 -7.03
CA SER A 148 -1.04 22.04 -5.79
C SER A 148 -1.26 20.53 -5.86
N VAL A 149 -1.81 20.02 -6.94
CA VAL A 149 -2.06 18.59 -7.16
C VAL A 149 -0.75 17.79 -7.09
N TRP A 150 0.29 18.22 -7.80
CA TRP A 150 1.58 17.52 -7.81
C TRP A 150 2.26 17.51 -6.44
N LYS A 151 2.11 18.61 -5.70
CA LYS A 151 2.61 18.70 -4.32
C LYS A 151 1.93 17.67 -3.41
N TYR A 152 0.60 17.61 -3.42
CA TYR A 152 -0.14 16.66 -2.58
C TYR A 152 0.06 15.22 -3.03
N LYS A 153 0.11 14.97 -4.33
CA LYS A 153 0.44 13.63 -4.85
C LYS A 153 1.75 13.12 -4.25
N GLY A 154 2.82 13.92 -4.29
CA GLY A 154 4.09 13.53 -3.69
C GLY A 154 3.99 13.17 -2.20
N MET A 155 3.23 13.94 -1.42
CA MET A 155 3.00 13.66 0.01
C MET A 155 2.24 12.36 0.30
N TRP A 156 1.46 11.88 -0.66
CA TRP A 156 0.72 10.63 -0.53
C TRP A 156 1.53 9.41 -0.94
N GLU A 157 2.54 9.60 -1.77
CA GLU A 157 3.41 8.53 -2.26
C GLU A 157 4.59 8.23 -1.31
N GLU A 158 4.91 9.17 -0.42
CA GLU A 158 5.88 8.98 0.67
C GLU A 158 5.25 8.30 1.90
#